data_cec6529c5f7bb302e557107d0630ac42
#
_entry.id   cec6529c5f7bb302e557107d0630ac42
#
_cell.length_a   1.000
_cell.length_b   1.000
_cell.length_c   1.000
_cell.angle_alpha   90.00
_cell.angle_beta   90.00
_cell.angle_gamma   90.00
#
_symmetry.space_group_name_H-M   'P 1'
#
loop_
_entity.id
_entity.type
_entity.pdbx_description
1 polymer ?
#
loop_
_entity_poly.entity_id
_entity_poly.type
_entity_poly.pdbx_seq_one_letter_code
_entity_poly.pdbx_strand_id
1 'polypeptide(L)'
;MTISYNWLCDYLPVKIEPARLSKILTSIGLEVEHLETYESVKGGLKGLVIGEVLECAPHPNADKLKVTTVNTGDGAPLTIVCGASNVAAGQKVIVALPGTTIHPIKGEPLTLKIAKIRGVERDRKSVV
;
A
#
# COMPACT_ATOMS: atom_id res chain seq x y z
N MET A 1 -1.27 -28.66 11.56
CA MET A 1 -1.38 -28.46 10.10
C MET A 1 -2.03 -27.10 9.87
N THR A 2 -1.48 -26.28 9.01
CA THR A 2 -2.02 -24.96 8.68
C THR A 2 -2.50 -24.96 7.24
N ILE A 3 -3.70 -24.43 6.99
CA ILE A 3 -4.27 -24.31 5.65
C ILE A 3 -4.71 -22.88 5.37
N SER A 4 -4.65 -22.48 4.11
CA SER A 4 -5.13 -21.17 3.67
C SER A 4 -6.65 -21.20 3.49
N TYR A 5 -7.35 -20.26 4.11
CA TYR A 5 -8.79 -20.06 3.90
C TYR A 5 -9.12 -19.80 2.42
N ASN A 6 -8.33 -18.96 1.74
CA ASN A 6 -8.57 -18.66 0.33
C ASN A 6 -8.45 -19.92 -0.54
N TRP A 7 -7.43 -20.74 -0.29
CA TRP A 7 -7.26 -22.01 -0.99
C TRP A 7 -8.40 -23.00 -0.70
N LEU A 8 -8.83 -23.07 0.56
CA LEU A 8 -9.98 -23.93 0.93
C LEU A 8 -11.26 -23.50 0.21
N CYS A 9 -11.46 -22.18 0.01
CA CYS A 9 -12.61 -21.66 -0.72
C CYS A 9 -12.69 -22.12 -2.18
N ASP A 10 -11.56 -22.48 -2.82
CA ASP A 10 -11.56 -23.00 -4.20
C ASP A 10 -12.24 -24.37 -4.32
N TYR A 11 -12.37 -25.10 -3.21
CA TYR A 11 -13.03 -26.39 -3.14
C TYR A 11 -14.47 -26.32 -2.62
N LEU A 12 -14.93 -25.14 -2.21
CA LEU A 12 -16.28 -24.95 -1.68
C LEU A 12 -17.20 -24.35 -2.74
N PRO A 13 -18.44 -24.88 -2.88
CA PRO A 13 -19.41 -24.35 -3.86
C PRO A 13 -19.91 -22.94 -3.50
N VAL A 14 -19.75 -22.52 -2.24
CA VAL A 14 -20.17 -21.23 -1.73
C VAL A 14 -19.10 -20.67 -0.79
N LYS A 15 -18.96 -19.35 -0.77
CA LYS A 15 -18.06 -18.66 0.14
C LYS A 15 -18.70 -18.57 1.53
N ILE A 16 -18.05 -19.13 2.53
CA ILE A 16 -18.48 -19.13 3.93
C ILE A 16 -17.52 -18.21 4.71
N GLU A 17 -18.07 -17.38 5.57
CA GLU A 17 -17.27 -16.48 6.41
C GLU A 17 -16.29 -17.30 7.30
N PRO A 18 -14.99 -16.88 7.45
CA PRO A 18 -13.96 -17.69 8.11
C PRO A 18 -14.31 -18.16 9.53
N ALA A 19 -14.88 -17.29 10.37
CA ALA A 19 -15.25 -17.66 11.72
C ALA A 19 -16.41 -18.68 11.76
N ARG A 20 -17.33 -18.60 10.82
CA ARG A 20 -18.40 -19.61 10.67
C ARG A 20 -17.85 -20.94 10.15
N LEU A 21 -16.96 -20.88 9.17
CA LEU A 21 -16.32 -22.08 8.62
C LEU A 21 -15.51 -22.83 9.67
N SER A 22 -14.77 -22.12 10.52
CA SER A 22 -14.03 -22.70 11.66
C SER A 22 -14.94 -23.50 12.58
N LYS A 23 -16.12 -22.96 12.93
CA LYS A 23 -17.12 -23.66 13.76
C LYS A 23 -17.69 -24.90 13.07
N ILE A 24 -17.98 -24.81 11.77
CA ILE A 24 -18.48 -25.95 10.98
C ILE A 24 -17.45 -27.08 10.96
N LEU A 25 -16.19 -26.75 10.63
CA LEU A 25 -15.11 -27.73 10.58
C LEU A 25 -14.95 -28.45 11.93
N THR A 26 -14.90 -27.69 13.02
CA THR A 26 -14.82 -28.28 14.37
C THR A 26 -16.02 -29.18 14.69
N SER A 27 -17.23 -28.78 14.28
CA SER A 27 -18.47 -29.56 14.54
C SER A 27 -18.49 -30.91 13.80
N ILE A 28 -17.80 -31.03 12.69
CA ILE A 28 -17.69 -32.28 11.90
C ILE A 28 -16.44 -33.10 12.23
N GLY A 29 -15.70 -32.73 13.30
CA GLY A 29 -14.54 -33.47 13.79
C GLY A 29 -13.17 -32.98 13.28
N LEU A 30 -13.14 -31.87 12.53
CA LEU A 30 -11.91 -31.22 12.09
C LEU A 30 -11.65 -30.00 12.97
N GLU A 31 -11.05 -30.22 14.13
CA GLU A 31 -10.83 -29.16 15.11
C GLU A 31 -9.96 -28.01 14.56
N VAL A 32 -10.44 -26.79 14.67
CA VAL A 32 -9.73 -25.56 14.33
C VAL A 32 -9.28 -24.89 15.63
N GLU A 33 -8.01 -25.08 15.97
CA GLU A 33 -7.41 -24.51 17.18
C GLU A 33 -7.24 -22.99 17.08
N HIS A 34 -6.80 -22.51 15.89
CA HIS A 34 -6.51 -21.10 15.66
C HIS A 34 -7.04 -20.63 14.31
N LEU A 35 -7.50 -19.39 14.29
CA LEU A 35 -7.85 -18.65 13.09
C LEU A 35 -7.14 -17.30 13.14
N GLU A 36 -6.22 -17.05 12.23
CA GLU A 36 -5.43 -15.83 12.19
C GLU A 36 -5.37 -15.24 10.78
N THR A 37 -5.16 -13.95 10.70
CA THR A 37 -4.92 -13.28 9.42
C THR A 37 -3.42 -13.24 9.15
N TYR A 38 -2.99 -13.85 8.06
CA TYR A 38 -1.61 -13.79 7.62
C TYR A 38 -1.36 -12.48 6.83
N GLU A 39 -0.41 -11.69 7.28
CA GLU A 39 0.06 -10.50 6.59
C GLU A 39 1.50 -10.72 6.12
N SER A 40 1.71 -10.77 4.80
CA SER A 40 3.06 -10.86 4.20
C SER A 40 3.87 -9.58 4.42
N VAL A 41 3.18 -8.46 4.56
CA VAL A 41 3.77 -7.15 4.91
C VAL A 41 3.08 -6.65 6.18
N LYS A 42 3.87 -6.39 7.21
CA LYS A 42 3.36 -5.91 8.50
C LYS A 42 2.56 -4.62 8.34
N GLY A 43 1.32 -4.60 8.86
CA GLY A 43 0.39 -3.49 8.68
C GLY A 43 -0.35 -3.48 7.34
N GLY A 44 -0.10 -4.46 6.47
CA GLY A 44 -0.69 -4.55 5.13
C GLY A 44 -0.26 -3.40 4.21
N LEU A 45 -1.02 -3.18 3.15
CA LEU A 45 -0.81 -2.11 2.18
C LEU A 45 -1.85 -0.97 2.34
N LYS A 46 -2.41 -0.78 3.53
CA LYS A 46 -3.41 0.25 3.80
C LYS A 46 -2.83 1.65 3.55
N GLY A 47 -3.58 2.48 2.83
CA GLY A 47 -3.18 3.84 2.50
C GLY A 47 -2.18 3.95 1.35
N LEU A 48 -1.83 2.83 0.70
CA LEU A 48 -1.10 2.81 -0.56
C LEU A 48 -2.09 2.72 -1.72
N VAL A 49 -1.90 3.56 -2.72
CA VAL A 49 -2.70 3.58 -3.95
C VAL A 49 -1.79 3.59 -5.17
N ILE A 50 -2.30 3.13 -6.30
CA ILE A 50 -1.59 3.25 -7.57
C ILE A 50 -1.97 4.59 -8.18
N GLY A 51 -0.97 5.38 -8.58
CA GLY A 51 -1.14 6.63 -9.30
C GLY A 51 -0.39 6.64 -10.62
N GLU A 52 -0.84 7.46 -11.54
CA GLU A 52 -0.17 7.71 -12.82
C GLU A 52 0.55 9.05 -12.76
N VAL A 53 1.82 9.06 -13.12
CA VAL A 53 2.64 10.29 -13.22
C VAL A 53 2.25 11.02 -14.51
N LEU A 54 1.55 12.14 -14.37
CA LEU A 54 1.13 12.98 -15.51
C LEU A 54 2.31 13.81 -16.01
N GLU A 55 3.04 14.43 -15.08
CA GLU A 55 4.17 15.31 -15.38
C GLU A 55 5.34 15.04 -14.45
N CYS A 56 6.55 15.23 -14.96
CA CYS A 56 7.79 15.07 -14.21
C CYS A 56 8.76 16.18 -14.60
N ALA A 57 9.08 17.06 -13.67
CA ALA A 57 10.01 18.17 -13.87
C ALA A 57 11.14 18.14 -12.82
N PRO A 58 12.34 18.64 -13.13
CA PRO A 58 13.39 18.78 -12.16
C PRO A 58 12.98 19.79 -11.06
N HIS A 59 13.40 19.55 -9.81
CA HIS A 59 13.10 20.43 -8.70
C HIS A 59 13.95 21.70 -8.79
N PRO A 60 13.36 22.91 -8.66
CA PRO A 60 14.09 24.17 -8.88
C PRO A 60 15.25 24.41 -7.90
N ASN A 61 15.20 23.83 -6.71
CA ASN A 61 16.19 24.05 -5.65
C ASN A 61 16.93 22.78 -5.22
N ALA A 62 16.87 21.70 -6.04
CA ALA A 62 17.52 20.43 -5.68
C ALA A 62 17.78 19.54 -6.90
N ASP A 63 19.03 19.43 -7.32
CA ASP A 63 19.46 18.70 -8.54
C ASP A 63 19.11 17.22 -8.56
N LYS A 64 18.94 16.60 -7.38
CA LYS A 64 18.61 15.16 -7.25
C LYS A 64 17.13 14.87 -7.02
N LEU A 65 16.30 15.91 -7.01
CA LEU A 65 14.86 15.75 -6.79
C LEU A 65 14.08 16.12 -8.04
N LYS A 66 12.94 15.48 -8.21
CA LYS A 66 11.97 15.78 -9.27
C LYS A 66 10.64 16.14 -8.64
N VAL A 67 9.93 17.06 -9.23
CA VAL A 67 8.55 17.40 -8.90
C VAL A 67 7.66 16.67 -9.88
N THR A 68 6.76 15.84 -9.37
CA THR A 68 5.85 15.06 -10.20
C THR A 68 4.40 15.42 -9.89
N THR A 69 3.58 15.47 -10.92
CA THR A 69 2.13 15.55 -10.81
C THR A 69 1.55 14.17 -11.00
N VAL A 70 0.89 13.64 -9.99
CA VAL A 70 0.38 12.25 -9.99
C VAL A 70 -1.13 12.23 -9.85
N ASN A 71 -1.79 11.52 -10.74
CA ASN A 71 -3.22 11.24 -10.67
C ASN A 71 -3.45 9.90 -9.95
N THR A 72 -4.18 9.94 -8.85
CA THR A 72 -4.56 8.73 -8.06
C THR A 72 -5.99 8.27 -8.32
N GLY A 73 -6.71 8.93 -9.22
CA GLY A 73 -8.11 8.59 -9.54
C GLY A 73 -9.16 9.21 -8.61
N ASP A 74 -8.76 9.75 -7.48
CA ASP A 74 -9.68 10.25 -6.44
C ASP A 74 -9.92 11.77 -6.50
N GLY A 75 -9.71 12.40 -7.66
CA GLY A 75 -9.97 13.85 -7.84
C GLY A 75 -8.78 14.63 -8.38
N ALA A 76 -8.39 15.72 -7.71
CA ALA A 76 -7.31 16.59 -8.20
C ALA A 76 -5.95 15.89 -8.20
N PRO A 77 -5.12 16.11 -9.24
CA PRO A 77 -3.75 15.61 -9.26
C PRO A 77 -2.93 16.11 -8.08
N LEU A 78 -2.03 15.26 -7.59
CA LEU A 78 -1.22 15.54 -6.42
C LEU A 78 0.20 15.91 -6.82
N THR A 79 0.74 16.96 -6.19
CA THR A 79 2.14 17.33 -6.37
C THR A 79 3.01 16.55 -5.40
N ILE A 80 3.96 15.78 -5.94
CA ILE A 80 4.85 14.91 -5.16
C ILE A 80 6.29 15.22 -5.51
N VAL A 81 7.12 15.47 -4.49
CA VAL A 81 8.57 15.58 -4.66
C VAL A 81 9.18 14.18 -4.52
N CYS A 82 9.79 13.70 -5.59
CA CYS A 82 10.37 12.37 -5.68
C CYS A 82 11.90 12.42 -5.83
N GLY A 83 12.61 11.58 -5.08
CA GLY A 83 14.07 11.42 -5.17
C GLY A 83 14.51 10.24 -6.03
N ALA A 84 13.59 9.50 -6.63
CA ALA A 84 13.92 8.38 -7.50
C ALA A 84 14.42 8.88 -8.86
N SER A 85 15.56 8.37 -9.31
CA SER A 85 16.14 8.74 -10.60
C SER A 85 15.36 8.21 -11.79
N ASN A 86 14.64 7.10 -11.59
CA ASN A 86 13.89 6.38 -12.62
C ASN A 86 12.46 6.90 -12.82
N VAL A 87 12.00 7.90 -12.06
CA VAL A 87 10.65 8.44 -12.24
C VAL A 87 10.55 9.25 -13.53
N ALA A 88 9.49 8.98 -14.32
CA ALA A 88 9.18 9.65 -15.56
C ALA A 88 7.67 9.81 -15.75
N ALA A 89 7.26 10.76 -16.61
CA ALA A 89 5.85 10.91 -16.98
C ALA A 89 5.32 9.65 -17.68
N GLY A 90 4.05 9.33 -17.46
CA GLY A 90 3.37 8.16 -18.01
C GLY A 90 3.58 6.87 -17.21
N GLN A 91 4.40 6.88 -16.15
CA GLN A 91 4.59 5.71 -15.29
C GLN A 91 3.46 5.55 -14.27
N LYS A 92 3.12 4.30 -13.97
CA LYS A 92 2.29 3.95 -12.82
C LYS A 92 3.19 3.71 -11.61
N VAL A 93 2.90 4.40 -10.52
CA VAL A 93 3.71 4.39 -9.29
C VAL A 93 2.84 4.11 -8.08
N ILE A 94 3.46 3.56 -7.04
CA ILE A 94 2.79 3.39 -5.75
C ILE A 94 2.90 4.69 -4.96
N VAL A 95 1.75 5.23 -4.56
CA VAL A 95 1.64 6.47 -3.80
C VAL A 95 1.14 6.17 -2.40
N ALA A 96 1.85 6.61 -1.40
CA ALA A 96 1.39 6.54 -0.02
C ALA A 96 0.67 7.82 0.36
N LEU A 97 -0.57 7.70 0.82
CA LEU A 97 -1.40 8.82 1.24
C LEU A 97 -0.89 9.43 2.56
N PRO A 98 -1.14 10.72 2.84
CA PRO A 98 -0.86 11.30 4.14
C PRO A 98 -1.55 10.54 5.27
N GLY A 99 -0.86 10.36 6.40
CA GLY A 99 -1.36 9.54 7.51
C GLY A 99 -1.08 8.04 7.37
N THR A 100 -0.59 7.58 6.22
CA THR A 100 -0.19 6.18 6.04
C THR A 100 1.08 5.87 6.82
N THR A 101 1.07 4.76 7.55
CA THR A 101 2.27 4.22 8.21
C THR A 101 2.87 3.12 7.35
N ILE A 102 4.12 3.30 6.95
CA ILE A 102 4.90 2.33 6.20
C ILE A 102 5.79 1.56 7.16
N HIS A 103 5.82 0.24 7.02
CA HIS A 103 6.69 -0.65 7.78
C HIS A 103 7.84 -1.09 6.88
N PRO A 104 9.03 -0.45 6.96
CA PRO A 104 10.19 -0.85 6.18
C PRO A 104 10.70 -2.22 6.67
N ILE A 105 11.40 -2.94 5.79
CA ILE A 105 12.04 -4.24 6.14
C ILE A 105 13.08 -4.05 7.25
N LYS A 106 13.77 -2.90 7.25
CA LYS A 106 14.73 -2.51 8.29
C LYS A 106 14.40 -1.11 8.78
N GLY A 107 14.26 -0.93 10.09
CA GLY A 107 13.98 0.35 10.72
C GLY A 107 12.60 0.41 11.38
N GLU A 108 12.30 1.57 11.95
CA GLU A 108 11.03 1.81 12.65
C GLU A 108 9.89 2.17 11.68
N PRO A 109 8.63 1.95 12.09
CA PRO A 109 7.47 2.38 11.31
C PRO A 109 7.52 3.89 11.02
N LEU A 110 7.31 4.27 9.76
CA LEU A 110 7.32 5.66 9.32
C LEU A 110 5.92 6.11 8.95
N THR A 111 5.38 7.06 9.71
CA THR A 111 4.10 7.71 9.37
C THR A 111 4.35 8.91 8.47
N LEU A 112 3.71 8.93 7.31
CA LEU A 112 3.86 9.99 6.32
C LEU A 112 3.00 11.18 6.69
N LYS A 113 3.61 12.37 6.69
CA LYS A 113 2.93 13.65 6.94
C LYS A 113 3.15 14.59 5.75
N ILE A 114 2.23 15.51 5.55
CA ILE A 114 2.41 16.61 4.62
C ILE A 114 3.60 17.46 5.10
N ALA A 115 4.56 17.69 4.25
CA ALA A 115 5.74 18.47 4.57
C ALA A 115 6.22 19.28 3.36
N LYS A 116 6.76 20.47 3.61
CA LYS A 116 7.45 21.26 2.57
C LYS A 116 8.90 20.80 2.45
N ILE A 117 9.34 20.53 1.22
CA ILE A 117 10.74 20.22 0.94
C ILE A 117 11.30 21.33 0.05
N ARG A 118 12.25 22.09 0.58
CA ARG A 118 12.97 23.17 -0.11
C ARG A 118 12.04 24.15 -0.87
N GLY A 119 10.93 24.53 -0.23
CA GLY A 119 10.00 25.53 -0.74
C GLY A 119 8.85 24.99 -1.60
N VAL A 120 8.87 23.71 -1.98
CA VAL A 120 7.75 23.08 -2.66
C VAL A 120 6.89 22.33 -1.65
N GLU A 121 5.60 22.61 -1.62
CA GLU A 121 4.64 21.89 -0.78
C GLU A 121 4.45 20.49 -1.32
N ARG A 122 4.52 19.52 -0.41
CA ARG A 122 4.46 18.10 -0.73
C ARG A 122 3.23 17.52 -0.10
N ASP A 123 2.30 17.07 -0.92
CA ASP A 123 1.08 16.42 -0.46
C ASP A 123 1.33 14.99 0.02
N ARG A 124 2.30 14.27 -0.57
CA ARG A 124 2.51 12.84 -0.28
C ARG A 124 3.95 12.39 -0.61
N LYS A 125 4.37 11.25 -0.02
CA LYS A 125 5.63 10.59 -0.38
C LYS A 125 5.31 9.45 -1.36
N SER A 126 5.84 9.51 -2.57
CA SER A 126 5.83 8.35 -3.46
C SER A 126 6.93 7.37 -3.06
N VAL A 127 6.61 6.09 -3.09
CA VAL A 127 7.59 5.00 -3.08
C VAL A 127 7.56 4.41 -4.48
N VAL A 128 8.65 4.54 -5.20
CA VAL A 128 8.81 3.94 -6.53
C VAL A 128 9.66 2.69 -6.37
#